data_497533ab039cfd3c144dabd5e746a483
#
_entry.id   497533ab039cfd3c144dabd5e746a483
#
_cell.length_a   1.000
_cell.length_b   1.000
_cell.length_c   1.000
_cell.angle_alpha   90.00
_cell.angle_beta   90.00
_cell.angle_gamma   90.00
#
_symmetry.space_group_name_H-M   'P 1'
#
loop_
_entity.id
_entity.type
_entity.pdbx_description
1 polymer ?
#
loop_
_entity_poly.entity_id
_entity_poly.type
_entity_poly.pdbx_seq_one_letter_code
_entity_poly.pdbx_strand_id
1 'polypeptide(L)'
;EGAMNVIDWAEFPYTSANFYHEKDGVKGETVLPPFVMFECGADKVAFVGITTPESFTKSTPAYFQDENGSYIYGISGGEDGAALYGDVQAAIDAAKAAGATKVIALGHLGDDTASSPWTSEETIANVSGLTAFVDGHSHSFVTGKEVADKDGNKVILNQTGEYFGAIGMMILRADGTIES
;
A
#
# COMPACT_ATOMS: atom_id res chain seq x y z
N GLU A 1 -9.13 -12.47 -14.52
CA GLU A 1 -10.10 -11.72 -15.37
C GLU A 1 -10.95 -10.76 -14.53
N GLY A 2 -11.61 -11.20 -13.44
CA GLY A 2 -12.55 -10.35 -12.70
C GLY A 2 -11.97 -9.04 -12.17
N ALA A 3 -10.84 -9.07 -11.48
CA ALA A 3 -10.21 -7.87 -10.90
C ALA A 3 -9.70 -6.92 -12.01
N MET A 4 -9.12 -7.44 -13.07
CA MET A 4 -8.64 -6.63 -14.20
C MET A 4 -9.80 -5.95 -14.91
N ASN A 5 -10.94 -6.62 -15.09
CA ASN A 5 -12.14 -6.01 -15.67
C ASN A 5 -12.67 -4.85 -14.81
N VAL A 6 -12.63 -4.98 -13.48
CA VAL A 6 -13.04 -3.88 -12.58
C VAL A 6 -12.09 -2.69 -12.69
N ILE A 7 -10.79 -2.95 -12.81
CA ILE A 7 -9.76 -1.90 -13.01
C ILE A 7 -10.01 -1.18 -14.33
N ASP A 8 -10.29 -1.91 -15.42
CA ASP A 8 -10.54 -1.33 -16.75
C ASP A 8 -11.82 -0.49 -16.81
N TRP A 9 -12.83 -0.80 -15.97
CA TRP A 9 -14.09 -0.05 -15.92
C TRP A 9 -14.06 1.11 -14.92
N ALA A 10 -13.06 1.17 -14.04
CA ALA A 10 -12.99 2.20 -13.03
C ALA A 10 -12.63 3.56 -13.63
N GLU A 11 -13.36 4.59 -13.22
CA GLU A 11 -13.08 5.99 -13.57
C GLU A 11 -12.07 6.65 -12.60
N PHE A 12 -11.38 5.84 -11.79
CA PHE A 12 -10.33 6.25 -10.87
C PHE A 12 -9.15 5.29 -10.95
N PRO A 13 -7.92 5.76 -10.65
CA PRO A 13 -6.74 4.92 -10.77
C PRO A 13 -6.66 3.87 -9.65
N TYR A 14 -6.19 2.68 -10.03
CA TYR A 14 -5.70 1.66 -9.10
C TYR A 14 -4.17 1.73 -9.02
N THR A 15 -3.60 1.41 -7.86
CA THR A 15 -2.16 1.42 -7.63
C THR A 15 -1.73 0.28 -6.72
N SER A 16 -0.57 -0.32 -6.99
CA SER A 16 0.09 -1.29 -6.09
C SER A 16 1.58 -1.36 -6.40
N ALA A 17 2.40 -1.09 -5.40
CA ALA A 17 3.85 -1.09 -5.52
C ALA A 17 4.44 -2.51 -5.54
N ASN A 18 3.75 -3.49 -4.95
CA ASN A 18 4.27 -4.82 -4.69
C ASN A 18 3.51 -5.95 -5.39
N PHE A 19 2.55 -5.64 -6.27
CA PHE A 19 1.85 -6.61 -7.11
C PHE A 19 2.49 -6.62 -8.51
N TYR A 20 3.00 -7.77 -8.96
CA TYR A 20 3.84 -7.87 -10.15
C TYR A 20 3.46 -9.06 -11.04
N HIS A 21 3.83 -8.99 -12.32
CA HIS A 21 3.81 -10.13 -13.21
C HIS A 21 4.93 -11.11 -12.84
N GLU A 22 4.60 -12.39 -12.79
CA GLU A 22 5.56 -13.46 -12.54
C GLU A 22 5.70 -14.35 -13.76
N LYS A 23 6.91 -14.76 -14.07
CA LYS A 23 7.20 -15.73 -15.10
C LYS A 23 8.33 -16.64 -14.65
N ASP A 24 8.07 -17.95 -14.63
CA ASP A 24 9.05 -18.98 -14.26
C ASP A 24 9.71 -18.73 -12.88
N GLY A 25 8.94 -18.22 -11.91
CA GLY A 25 9.43 -17.84 -10.58
C GLY A 25 10.23 -16.54 -10.54
N VAL A 26 10.26 -15.79 -11.64
CA VAL A 26 10.99 -14.51 -11.72
C VAL A 26 10.02 -13.34 -11.67
N LYS A 27 10.27 -12.41 -10.75
CA LYS A 27 9.54 -11.16 -10.62
C LYS A 27 9.77 -10.27 -11.85
N GLY A 28 8.67 -9.86 -12.49
CA GLY A 28 8.64 -8.92 -13.60
C GLY A 28 8.22 -7.50 -13.18
N GLU A 29 7.63 -6.77 -14.12
CA GLU A 29 7.09 -5.43 -13.90
C GLU A 29 5.84 -5.47 -13.01
N THR A 30 5.55 -4.36 -12.33
CA THR A 30 4.31 -4.21 -11.56
C THR A 30 3.09 -4.26 -12.47
N VAL A 31 2.03 -4.93 -12.02
CA VAL A 31 0.75 -5.06 -12.76
C VAL A 31 0.03 -3.71 -12.81
N LEU A 32 0.20 -2.91 -11.77
CA LEU A 32 -0.40 -1.59 -11.61
C LEU A 32 0.69 -0.53 -11.42
N PRO A 33 0.40 0.75 -11.70
CA PRO A 33 1.31 1.82 -11.32
C PRO A 33 1.63 1.73 -9.81
N PRO A 34 2.90 1.85 -9.40
CA PRO A 34 3.28 1.76 -7.98
C PRO A 34 2.74 2.94 -7.16
N PHE A 35 2.48 4.06 -7.79
CA PHE A 35 1.85 5.23 -7.21
C PHE A 35 1.07 6.02 -8.26
N VAL A 36 0.17 6.87 -7.77
CA VAL A 36 -0.53 7.91 -8.54
C VAL A 36 -0.34 9.25 -7.86
N MET A 37 -0.38 10.35 -8.60
CA MET A 37 -0.11 11.68 -8.07
C MET A 37 -1.22 12.67 -8.43
N PHE A 38 -1.61 13.50 -7.47
CA PHE A 38 -2.60 14.55 -7.65
C PHE A 38 -2.05 15.90 -7.21
N GLU A 39 -2.44 16.95 -7.89
CA GLU A 39 -2.16 18.32 -7.48
C GLU A 39 -3.25 18.81 -6.52
N CYS A 40 -2.86 19.19 -5.30
CA CYS A 40 -3.74 19.65 -4.23
C CYS A 40 -3.27 21.03 -3.75
N GLY A 41 -3.70 22.07 -4.44
CA GLY A 41 -3.22 23.42 -4.19
C GLY A 41 -1.74 23.58 -4.55
N ALA A 42 -0.90 23.88 -3.55
CA ALA A 42 0.55 23.98 -3.73
C ALA A 42 1.27 22.63 -3.57
N ASP A 43 0.58 21.61 -3.08
CA ASP A 43 1.15 20.28 -2.86
C ASP A 43 0.91 19.35 -4.04
N LYS A 44 1.90 18.51 -4.31
CA LYS A 44 1.77 17.31 -5.14
C LYS A 44 1.72 16.10 -4.22
N VAL A 45 0.55 15.50 -4.10
CA VAL A 45 0.30 14.37 -3.21
C VAL A 45 0.38 13.08 -4.02
N ALA A 46 1.32 12.22 -3.67
CA ALA A 46 1.40 10.87 -4.22
C ALA A 46 0.70 9.87 -3.29
N PHE A 47 -0.04 8.94 -3.89
CA PHE A 47 -0.62 7.79 -3.20
C PHE A 47 0.08 6.53 -3.67
N VAL A 48 0.77 5.85 -2.76
CA VAL A 48 1.46 4.57 -2.98
C VAL A 48 0.55 3.44 -2.53
N GLY A 49 0.16 2.55 -3.44
CA GLY A 49 -0.68 1.40 -3.13
C GLY A 49 0.14 0.23 -2.58
N ILE A 50 -0.40 -0.50 -1.61
CA ILE A 50 0.26 -1.66 -1.00
C ILE A 50 -0.73 -2.79 -0.81
N THR A 51 -0.43 -3.95 -1.41
CA THR A 51 -1.25 -5.16 -1.34
C THR A 51 -0.67 -6.14 -0.32
N THR A 52 -1.52 -6.73 0.54
CA THR A 52 -1.04 -7.73 1.49
C THR A 52 -0.57 -9.01 0.80
N PRO A 53 0.61 -9.54 1.15
CA PRO A 53 1.05 -10.86 0.70
C PRO A 53 0.09 -12.00 1.11
N GLU A 54 -0.71 -11.80 2.15
CA GLU A 54 -1.73 -12.75 2.59
C GLU A 54 -2.85 -12.98 1.56
N SER A 55 -2.93 -12.17 0.50
CA SER A 55 -3.89 -12.37 -0.59
C SER A 55 -3.77 -13.77 -1.22
N PHE A 56 -2.59 -14.40 -1.20
CA PHE A 56 -2.41 -15.78 -1.65
C PHE A 56 -3.10 -16.83 -0.78
N THR A 57 -3.26 -16.55 0.52
CA THR A 57 -3.84 -17.48 1.49
C THR A 57 -5.27 -17.10 1.91
N LYS A 58 -5.58 -15.81 1.89
CA LYS A 58 -6.89 -15.28 2.32
C LYS A 58 -7.83 -14.96 1.14
N SER A 59 -7.39 -15.19 -0.09
CA SER A 59 -8.19 -15.08 -1.32
C SER A 59 -8.18 -16.42 -2.07
N THR A 60 -8.39 -16.42 -3.39
CA THR A 60 -8.39 -17.61 -4.22
C THR A 60 -7.09 -17.69 -5.03
N PRO A 61 -6.11 -18.53 -4.61
CA PRO A 61 -4.80 -18.62 -5.26
C PRO A 61 -4.85 -18.91 -6.77
N ALA A 62 -5.87 -19.67 -7.22
CA ALA A 62 -6.06 -20.00 -8.63
C ALA A 62 -6.18 -18.76 -9.55
N TYR A 63 -6.58 -17.60 -9.02
CA TYR A 63 -6.65 -16.36 -9.82
C TYR A 63 -5.28 -15.73 -10.10
N PHE A 64 -4.24 -16.18 -9.42
CA PHE A 64 -2.86 -15.77 -9.66
C PHE A 64 -2.12 -16.73 -10.60
N GLN A 65 -2.79 -17.78 -11.11
CA GLN A 65 -2.23 -18.85 -11.91
C GLN A 65 -2.81 -18.87 -13.33
N ASP A 66 -2.07 -19.44 -14.26
CA ASP A 66 -2.54 -19.78 -15.59
C ASP A 66 -3.35 -21.12 -15.58
N GLU A 67 -3.79 -21.54 -16.75
CA GLU A 67 -4.55 -22.79 -16.94
C GLU A 67 -3.76 -24.07 -16.56
N ASN A 68 -2.43 -23.99 -16.47
CA ASN A 68 -1.54 -25.09 -16.08
C ASN A 68 -1.19 -25.06 -14.58
N GLY A 69 -1.69 -24.08 -13.82
CA GLY A 69 -1.41 -23.90 -12.40
C GLY A 69 -0.07 -23.20 -12.11
N SER A 70 0.58 -22.64 -13.12
CA SER A 70 1.80 -21.83 -12.93
C SER A 70 1.43 -20.41 -12.51
N TYR A 71 2.13 -19.87 -11.51
CA TYR A 71 1.90 -18.48 -11.11
C TYR A 71 2.33 -17.50 -12.21
N ILE A 72 1.42 -16.58 -12.54
CA ILE A 72 1.63 -15.50 -13.51
C ILE A 72 1.60 -14.13 -12.84
N TYR A 73 1.23 -14.10 -11.57
CA TYR A 73 1.26 -12.92 -10.70
C TYR A 73 1.89 -13.27 -9.36
N GLY A 74 2.61 -12.31 -8.79
CA GLY A 74 3.20 -12.38 -7.47
C GLY A 74 2.93 -11.12 -6.65
N ILE A 75 3.02 -11.26 -5.33
CA ILE A 75 2.95 -10.14 -4.38
C ILE A 75 4.21 -10.22 -3.52
N SER A 76 5.02 -9.16 -3.55
CA SER A 76 6.25 -9.12 -2.74
C SER A 76 5.90 -9.07 -1.26
N GLY A 77 6.47 -9.98 -0.49
CA GLY A 77 6.37 -10.05 0.96
C GLY A 77 7.73 -10.35 1.57
N GLY A 78 8.22 -11.57 1.33
CA GLY A 78 9.40 -12.13 1.98
C GLY A 78 9.06 -12.63 3.39
N GLU A 79 9.81 -13.62 3.89
CA GLU A 79 9.61 -14.18 5.23
C GLU A 79 9.90 -13.17 6.36
N ASP A 80 10.76 -12.18 6.07
CA ASP A 80 11.16 -11.10 6.98
C ASP A 80 10.54 -9.74 6.61
N GLY A 81 9.66 -9.69 5.61
CA GLY A 81 9.04 -8.46 5.10
C GLY A 81 9.95 -7.62 4.19
N ALA A 82 11.23 -7.94 4.05
CA ALA A 82 12.20 -7.09 3.35
C ALA A 82 11.84 -6.81 1.88
N ALA A 83 11.23 -7.79 1.19
CA ALA A 83 10.82 -7.61 -0.20
C ALA A 83 9.65 -6.62 -0.32
N LEU A 84 8.68 -6.66 0.61
CA LEU A 84 7.59 -5.69 0.70
C LEU A 84 8.15 -4.29 0.97
N TYR A 85 8.98 -4.15 2.01
CA TYR A 85 9.54 -2.85 2.41
C TYR A 85 10.40 -2.24 1.30
N GLY A 86 11.17 -3.08 0.57
CA GLY A 86 11.97 -2.63 -0.56
C GLY A 86 11.13 -2.06 -1.71
N ASP A 87 10.04 -2.73 -2.09
CA ASP A 87 9.13 -2.26 -3.13
C ASP A 87 8.41 -0.97 -2.73
N VAL A 88 7.96 -0.89 -1.47
CA VAL A 88 7.31 0.31 -0.94
C VAL A 88 8.29 1.49 -0.91
N GLN A 89 9.53 1.28 -0.44
CA GLN A 89 10.55 2.32 -0.45
C GLN A 89 10.87 2.79 -1.88
N ALA A 90 11.02 1.87 -2.83
CA ALA A 90 11.27 2.23 -4.23
C ALA A 90 10.13 3.08 -4.81
N ALA A 91 8.88 2.77 -4.48
CA ALA A 91 7.72 3.56 -4.91
C ALA A 91 7.70 4.96 -4.28
N ILE A 92 8.03 5.08 -2.98
CA ILE A 92 8.15 6.37 -2.29
C ILE A 92 9.24 7.22 -2.95
N ASP A 93 10.41 6.65 -3.21
CA ASP A 93 11.54 7.35 -3.83
C ASP A 93 11.19 7.80 -5.25
N ALA A 94 10.54 6.94 -6.04
CA ALA A 94 10.09 7.28 -7.38
C ALA A 94 9.04 8.42 -7.36
N ALA A 95 8.08 8.40 -6.43
CA ALA A 95 7.10 9.46 -6.27
C ALA A 95 7.77 10.80 -5.92
N LYS A 96 8.73 10.79 -5.00
CA LYS A 96 9.51 11.99 -4.64
C LYS A 96 10.35 12.49 -5.81
N ALA A 97 10.99 11.60 -6.56
CA ALA A 97 11.74 11.95 -7.76
C ALA A 97 10.84 12.57 -8.84
N ALA A 98 9.56 12.15 -8.92
CA ALA A 98 8.56 12.75 -9.79
C ALA A 98 7.99 14.08 -9.27
N GLY A 99 8.45 14.56 -8.11
CA GLY A 99 8.11 15.86 -7.53
C GLY A 99 7.01 15.83 -6.47
N ALA A 100 6.68 14.67 -5.90
CA ALA A 100 5.74 14.61 -4.78
C ALA A 100 6.27 15.37 -3.58
N THR A 101 5.46 16.27 -3.02
CA THR A 101 5.75 17.00 -1.79
C THR A 101 5.25 16.24 -0.56
N LYS A 102 4.24 15.40 -0.75
CA LYS A 102 3.64 14.52 0.25
C LYS A 102 3.45 13.14 -0.33
N VAL A 103 3.71 12.09 0.47
CA VAL A 103 3.49 10.70 0.06
C VAL A 103 2.60 10.03 1.11
N ILE A 104 1.45 9.54 0.67
CA ILE A 104 0.48 8.81 1.49
C ILE A 104 0.44 7.36 1.01
N ALA A 105 0.61 6.41 1.92
CA ALA A 105 0.39 5.01 1.60
C ALA A 105 -1.11 4.66 1.69
N LEU A 106 -1.60 3.89 0.72
CA LEU A 106 -2.91 3.24 0.73
C LEU A 106 -2.66 1.74 0.84
N GLY A 107 -2.68 1.22 2.06
CA GLY A 107 -2.36 -0.16 2.35
C GLY A 107 -3.59 -1.03 2.61
N HIS A 108 -3.39 -2.33 2.46
CA HIS A 108 -4.29 -3.36 2.95
C HIS A 108 -3.45 -4.41 3.68
N LEU A 109 -2.83 -4.00 4.81
CA LEU A 109 -1.85 -4.80 5.55
C LEU A 109 -2.34 -5.18 6.95
N GLY A 110 -3.08 -4.30 7.60
CA GLY A 110 -3.58 -4.47 8.94
C GLY A 110 -2.53 -4.23 10.03
N ASP A 111 -3.00 -4.31 11.26
CA ASP A 111 -2.24 -4.17 12.51
C ASP A 111 -2.28 -5.44 13.38
N ASP A 112 -2.86 -6.54 12.87
CA ASP A 112 -2.89 -7.82 13.56
C ASP A 112 -1.50 -8.46 13.56
N THR A 113 -1.02 -8.86 14.73
CA THR A 113 0.27 -9.54 14.89
C THR A 113 0.36 -10.87 14.12
N ALA A 114 -0.77 -11.48 13.76
CA ALA A 114 -0.81 -12.65 12.89
C ALA A 114 -0.36 -12.36 11.45
N SER A 115 -0.41 -11.10 11.02
CA SER A 115 0.05 -10.65 9.71
C SER A 115 1.52 -10.20 9.69
N SER A 116 2.22 -10.25 10.85
CA SER A 116 3.66 -9.96 10.90
C SER A 116 4.43 -10.95 10.00
N PRO A 117 5.45 -10.49 9.26
CA PRO A 117 6.09 -9.17 9.31
C PRO A 117 5.50 -8.12 8.35
N TRP A 118 4.29 -8.28 7.88
CA TRP A 118 3.69 -7.44 6.82
C TRP A 118 2.65 -6.43 7.34
N THR A 119 2.65 -6.12 8.65
CA THR A 119 1.73 -5.12 9.20
C THR A 119 2.07 -3.70 8.70
N SER A 120 1.08 -2.80 8.78
CA SER A 120 1.28 -1.40 8.45
C SER A 120 2.33 -0.73 9.33
N GLU A 121 2.36 -1.06 10.63
CA GLU A 121 3.35 -0.50 11.56
C GLU A 121 4.77 -0.97 11.24
N GLU A 122 4.96 -2.26 10.96
CA GLU A 122 6.26 -2.80 10.56
C GLU A 122 6.72 -2.22 9.22
N THR A 123 5.78 -2.05 8.27
CA THR A 123 6.09 -1.41 6.98
C THR A 123 6.54 0.03 7.19
N ILE A 124 5.81 0.84 7.98
CA ILE A 124 6.20 2.21 8.31
C ILE A 124 7.59 2.23 8.95
N ALA A 125 7.85 1.36 9.93
CA ALA A 125 9.13 1.33 10.66
C ALA A 125 10.33 0.93 9.78
N ASN A 126 10.11 0.32 8.62
CA ASN A 126 11.15 -0.14 7.71
C ASN A 126 11.30 0.69 6.42
N VAL A 127 10.48 1.71 6.23
CA VAL A 127 10.60 2.66 5.10
C VAL A 127 10.78 4.09 5.61
N SER A 128 11.10 5.02 4.73
CA SER A 128 11.19 6.45 5.08
C SER A 128 10.52 7.33 4.04
N GLY A 129 9.97 8.44 4.55
CA GLY A 129 9.44 9.50 3.70
C GLY A 129 7.95 9.45 3.42
N LEU A 130 7.19 8.61 4.12
CA LEU A 130 5.74 8.71 4.18
C LEU A 130 5.30 9.90 5.05
N THR A 131 4.20 10.53 4.65
CA THR A 131 3.51 11.55 5.43
C THR A 131 2.41 10.91 6.28
N ALA A 132 1.67 9.97 5.68
CA ALA A 132 0.59 9.24 6.34
C ALA A 132 0.40 7.86 5.72
N PHE A 133 -0.36 7.01 6.41
CA PHE A 133 -0.75 5.66 5.99
C PHE A 133 -2.24 5.46 6.26
N VAL A 134 -3.00 5.14 5.24
CA VAL A 134 -4.41 4.72 5.34
C VAL A 134 -4.44 3.21 5.08
N ASP A 135 -4.93 2.47 6.04
CA ASP A 135 -4.86 1.00 6.04
C ASP A 135 -6.23 0.33 6.10
N GLY A 136 -6.24 -0.98 5.93
CA GLY A 136 -7.37 -1.89 6.07
C GLY A 136 -6.89 -3.28 6.50
N HIS A 137 -7.66 -4.33 6.22
CA HIS A 137 -7.35 -5.74 6.44
C HIS A 137 -7.74 -6.31 7.81
N SER A 138 -7.24 -5.77 8.91
CA SER A 138 -7.53 -6.26 10.27
C SER A 138 -8.88 -5.81 10.83
N HIS A 139 -9.61 -4.96 10.10
CA HIS A 139 -10.90 -4.39 10.51
C HIS A 139 -10.84 -3.56 11.81
N SER A 140 -9.64 -3.12 12.17
CA SER A 140 -9.40 -2.33 13.38
C SER A 140 -9.87 -0.88 13.22
N PHE A 141 -10.17 -0.22 14.33
CA PHE A 141 -10.31 1.23 14.37
C PHE A 141 -9.02 1.86 14.88
N VAL A 142 -8.30 2.54 13.99
CA VAL A 142 -7.07 3.27 14.31
C VAL A 142 -7.23 4.71 13.85
N THR A 143 -7.15 5.66 14.76
CA THR A 143 -7.32 7.09 14.46
C THR A 143 -6.09 7.86 14.90
N GLY A 144 -5.39 8.46 13.95
CA GLY A 144 -4.27 9.36 14.21
C GLY A 144 -3.11 8.72 14.97
N LYS A 145 -2.88 7.40 14.84
CA LYS A 145 -1.76 6.73 15.51
C LYS A 145 -0.44 7.21 14.92
N GLU A 146 0.44 7.71 15.78
CA GLU A 146 1.78 8.11 15.41
C GLU A 146 2.70 6.89 15.42
N VAL A 147 3.32 6.61 14.27
CA VAL A 147 4.32 5.56 14.12
C VAL A 147 5.60 6.19 13.60
N ALA A 148 6.74 5.85 14.21
CA ALA A 148 8.03 6.33 13.74
C ALA A 148 8.45 5.54 12.49
N ASP A 149 8.87 6.26 11.43
CA ASP A 149 9.48 5.66 10.25
C ASP A 149 10.94 5.21 10.54
N LYS A 150 11.59 4.62 9.55
CA LYS A 150 12.96 4.13 9.64
C LYS A 150 13.97 5.21 10.10
N ASP A 151 13.71 6.47 9.78
CA ASP A 151 14.58 7.62 10.12
C ASP A 151 14.10 8.34 11.40
N GLY A 152 13.05 7.84 12.06
CA GLY A 152 12.46 8.40 13.28
C GLY A 152 11.46 9.53 13.03
N ASN A 153 11.05 9.76 11.77
CA ASN A 153 10.02 10.74 11.47
C ASN A 153 8.63 10.17 11.77
N LYS A 154 7.73 11.05 12.14
CA LYS A 154 6.34 10.71 12.46
C LYS A 154 5.53 10.46 11.18
N VAL A 155 4.86 9.31 11.12
CA VAL A 155 3.86 8.95 10.12
C VAL A 155 2.51 8.75 10.81
N ILE A 156 1.44 9.29 10.25
CA ILE A 156 0.09 9.16 10.82
C ILE A 156 -0.60 7.96 10.19
N LEU A 157 -0.92 6.96 11.01
CA LEU A 157 -1.63 5.73 10.62
C LEU A 157 -3.11 5.83 10.98
N ASN A 158 -3.97 5.47 10.01
CA ASN A 158 -5.42 5.39 10.19
C ASN A 158 -5.99 4.11 9.57
N GLN A 159 -7.02 3.56 10.23
CA GLN A 159 -7.86 2.48 9.72
C GLN A 159 -9.28 2.66 10.28
N THR A 160 -10.33 2.36 9.50
CA THR A 160 -11.71 2.75 9.82
C THR A 160 -12.67 1.56 9.99
N GLY A 161 -12.16 0.41 10.43
CA GLY A 161 -12.99 -0.78 10.67
C GLY A 161 -13.45 -1.45 9.38
N GLU A 162 -14.69 -1.93 9.38
CA GLU A 162 -15.26 -2.72 8.28
C GLU A 162 -16.73 -2.36 7.99
N TYR A 163 -17.24 -2.86 6.86
CA TYR A 163 -18.66 -2.81 6.45
C TYR A 163 -19.28 -1.41 6.48
N PHE A 164 -18.52 -0.36 6.17
CA PHE A 164 -18.99 1.03 6.24
C PHE A 164 -19.53 1.45 7.62
N GLY A 165 -19.06 0.80 8.69
CA GLY A 165 -19.39 1.18 10.07
C GLY A 165 -18.92 2.58 10.44
N ALA A 166 -17.89 3.08 9.74
CA ALA A 166 -17.40 4.44 9.86
C ALA A 166 -16.82 4.96 8.52
N ILE A 167 -16.72 6.28 8.42
CA ILE A 167 -15.98 6.96 7.35
C ILE A 167 -14.86 7.73 8.03
N GLY A 168 -13.61 7.41 7.68
CA GLY A 168 -12.43 8.17 8.12
C GLY A 168 -12.25 9.43 7.30
N MET A 169 -11.85 10.50 7.95
CA MET A 169 -11.48 11.75 7.30
C MET A 169 -10.08 12.13 7.74
N MET A 170 -9.19 12.35 6.78
CA MET A 170 -7.84 12.85 7.04
C MET A 170 -7.71 14.23 6.37
N ILE A 171 -7.31 15.24 7.13
CA ILE A 171 -7.11 16.60 6.64
C ILE A 171 -5.64 16.89 6.62
N LEU A 172 -5.10 17.09 5.42
CA LEU A 172 -3.74 17.61 5.21
C LEU A 172 -3.82 19.14 5.15
N ARG A 173 -3.25 19.80 6.14
CA ARG A 173 -3.23 21.27 6.22
C ARG A 173 -2.05 21.86 5.46
N ALA A 174 -2.18 23.12 5.05
CA ALA A 174 -1.14 23.84 4.31
C ALA A 174 0.19 24.00 5.10
N ASP A 175 0.16 23.93 6.42
CA ASP A 175 1.34 23.93 7.29
C ASP A 175 2.01 22.54 7.40
N GLY A 176 1.44 21.52 6.73
CA GLY A 176 1.93 20.15 6.72
C GLY A 176 1.43 19.29 7.88
N THR A 177 0.59 19.83 8.77
CA THR A 177 -0.04 19.02 9.82
C THR A 177 -1.14 18.14 9.27
N ILE A 178 -1.35 16.99 9.91
CA ILE A 178 -2.42 16.05 9.58
C ILE A 178 -3.35 15.94 10.79
N GLU A 179 -4.63 16.08 10.53
CA GLU A 179 -5.71 15.80 11.46
C GLU A 179 -6.51 14.61 10.97
N SER A 180 -6.94 13.71 11.84
CA SER A 180 -7.75 12.53 11.56
C SER A 180 -8.74 12.25 12.68
#